data_bcb12f570cfd10310d3604e991ba1396
#
_entry.id   bcb12f570cfd10310d3604e991ba1396
#
_cell.length_a   1.000
_cell.length_b   1.000
_cell.length_c   1.000
_cell.angle_alpha   90.00
_cell.angle_beta   90.00
_cell.angle_gamma   90.00
#
_symmetry.space_group_name_H-M   'P 1'
#
loop_
_entity.id
_entity.type
_entity.pdbx_description
1 polymer ?
#
loop_
_entity_poly.entity_id
_entity_poly.type
_entity_poly.pdbx_seq_one_letter_code
_entity_poly.pdbx_strand_id
1 'polypeptide(L)'
;MIAVDLDGTLLNSDSQISDFTKRTIKKVAEKGHQVIITTGRPYRMSKDFYRELGLDTPMINFNGSLTHLPDQVWDFEKCLTVDKKYLLDMVQRSEDIQADFIAGEYRKKFYITNPNEEIANPKLFGVEAFQPEDQFQPELVTKDPNCILLQTRASDKYALAKDMNAFYQHQLSINTWGGPLNILECTPKGVNKAFALDYLLKIMNRDKKDLIAFGDEHNDTEMLAFAGKGYAMKNANPELLPYADEQISLTNDQDGVAKTLQDLFL
;
A
#
# COMPACT_ATOMS: atom_id res chain seq x y z
N MET A 1 14.55 -4.26 -12.56
CA MET A 1 13.86 -4.12 -11.25
C MET A 1 12.45 -4.62 -11.39
N ILE A 2 11.92 -5.29 -10.38
CA ILE A 2 10.58 -5.90 -10.39
C ILE A 2 9.83 -5.35 -9.19
N ALA A 3 8.78 -4.57 -9.41
CA ALA A 3 7.89 -4.08 -8.36
C ALA A 3 6.66 -4.99 -8.28
N VAL A 4 6.31 -5.43 -7.08
CA VAL A 4 5.21 -6.36 -6.87
C VAL A 4 4.32 -5.85 -5.73
N ASP A 5 3.04 -5.69 -5.99
CA ASP A 5 2.07 -5.51 -4.92
C ASP A 5 1.87 -6.81 -4.13
N LEU A 6 1.31 -6.72 -2.93
CA LEU A 6 1.06 -7.87 -2.06
C LEU A 6 -0.35 -8.43 -2.24
N ASP A 7 -1.36 -7.68 -1.85
CA ASP A 7 -2.74 -8.14 -1.75
C ASP A 7 -3.38 -8.33 -3.13
N GLY A 8 -3.89 -9.53 -3.40
CA GLY A 8 -4.45 -9.85 -4.73
C GLY A 8 -3.41 -10.00 -5.84
N THR A 9 -2.12 -9.80 -5.55
CA THR A 9 -1.02 -9.89 -6.52
C THR A 9 -0.02 -10.98 -6.13
N LEU A 10 0.83 -10.76 -5.13
CA LEU A 10 1.81 -11.76 -4.69
C LEU A 10 1.24 -12.74 -3.67
N LEU A 11 0.35 -12.26 -2.79
CA LEU A 11 -0.33 -13.06 -1.79
C LEU A 11 -1.55 -13.77 -2.39
N ASN A 12 -1.76 -15.03 -2.00
CA ASN A 12 -3.00 -15.74 -2.32
C ASN A 12 -4.18 -15.23 -1.47
N SER A 13 -5.38 -15.77 -1.70
CA SER A 13 -6.61 -15.40 -0.98
C SER A 13 -6.57 -15.68 0.52
N ASP A 14 -5.64 -16.54 0.98
CA ASP A 14 -5.38 -16.81 2.40
C ASP A 14 -4.32 -15.86 2.99
N SER A 15 -3.92 -14.82 2.25
CA SER A 15 -2.82 -13.89 2.61
C SER A 15 -1.49 -14.62 2.87
N GLN A 16 -1.14 -15.61 2.07
CA GLN A 16 0.08 -16.39 2.17
C GLN A 16 0.89 -16.35 0.88
N ILE A 17 2.20 -16.56 0.99
CA ILE A 17 3.10 -16.75 -0.16
C ILE A 17 3.35 -18.25 -0.33
N SER A 18 3.05 -18.79 -1.50
CA SER A 18 3.28 -20.20 -1.79
C SER A 18 4.79 -20.54 -1.80
N ASP A 19 5.12 -21.79 -1.53
CA ASP A 19 6.50 -22.27 -1.63
C ASP A 19 7.06 -22.19 -3.06
N PHE A 20 6.19 -22.27 -4.06
CA PHE A 20 6.60 -22.08 -5.45
C PHE A 20 7.01 -20.62 -5.69
N THR A 21 6.19 -19.67 -5.24
CA THR A 21 6.50 -18.22 -5.35
C THR A 21 7.79 -17.87 -4.61
N LYS A 22 7.99 -18.34 -3.37
CA LYS A 22 9.24 -18.13 -2.61
C LYS A 22 10.48 -18.60 -3.38
N ARG A 23 10.43 -19.85 -3.88
CA ARG A 23 11.56 -20.41 -4.64
C ARG A 23 11.82 -19.66 -5.96
N THR A 24 10.78 -19.20 -6.64
CA THR A 24 10.90 -18.46 -7.88
C THR A 24 11.51 -17.08 -7.64
N ILE A 25 10.99 -16.32 -6.66
CA ILE A 25 11.54 -15.01 -6.29
C ILE A 25 13.02 -15.11 -5.92
N LYS A 26 13.40 -16.13 -5.13
CA LYS A 26 14.80 -16.38 -4.77
C LYS A 26 15.68 -16.60 -6.01
N LYS A 27 15.26 -17.47 -6.93
CA LYS A 27 16.03 -17.73 -8.17
C LYS A 27 16.16 -16.51 -9.06
N VAL A 28 15.10 -15.70 -9.14
CA VAL A 28 15.10 -14.43 -9.88
C VAL A 28 16.07 -13.44 -9.26
N ALA A 29 16.10 -13.34 -7.92
CA ALA A 29 17.07 -12.52 -7.20
C ALA A 29 18.53 -13.03 -7.39
N GLU A 30 18.76 -14.34 -7.34
CA GLU A 30 20.08 -14.95 -7.61
C GLU A 30 20.60 -14.65 -9.03
N LYS A 31 19.71 -14.36 -9.98
CA LYS A 31 20.09 -13.89 -11.33
C LYS A 31 20.35 -12.38 -11.42
N GLY A 32 20.33 -11.67 -10.29
CA GLY A 32 20.64 -10.26 -10.20
C GLY A 32 19.45 -9.31 -10.40
N HIS A 33 18.21 -9.85 -10.43
CA HIS A 33 17.03 -9.02 -10.47
C HIS A 33 16.65 -8.55 -9.06
N GLN A 34 16.31 -7.28 -8.92
CA GLN A 34 15.89 -6.70 -7.66
C GLN A 34 14.35 -6.75 -7.57
N VAL A 35 13.83 -7.47 -6.58
CA VAL A 35 12.40 -7.56 -6.30
C VAL A 35 12.05 -6.57 -5.19
N ILE A 36 11.11 -5.68 -5.46
CA ILE A 36 10.68 -4.59 -4.58
C ILE A 36 9.21 -4.83 -4.20
N ILE A 37 8.94 -5.13 -2.95
CA ILE A 37 7.56 -5.11 -2.44
C ILE A 37 7.08 -3.66 -2.43
N THR A 38 5.92 -3.42 -3.06
CA THR A 38 5.32 -2.09 -3.22
C THR A 38 3.85 -2.14 -2.83
N THR A 39 3.54 -1.84 -1.57
CA THR A 39 2.24 -2.11 -0.97
C THR A 39 1.62 -0.91 -0.25
N GLY A 40 0.27 -0.90 -0.15
CA GLY A 40 -0.45 0.01 0.74
C GLY A 40 -0.26 -0.31 2.22
N ARG A 41 0.09 -1.56 2.55
CA ARG A 41 0.26 -2.00 3.95
C ARG A 41 1.35 -1.20 4.68
N PRO A 42 1.18 -0.92 6.00
CA PRO A 42 2.27 -0.46 6.85
C PRO A 42 3.34 -1.56 7.01
N TYR A 43 4.57 -1.14 7.34
CA TYR A 43 5.69 -2.09 7.50
C TYR A 43 5.40 -3.20 8.52
N ARG A 44 4.73 -2.88 9.65
CA ARG A 44 4.37 -3.89 10.66
C ARG A 44 3.53 -5.06 10.11
N MET A 45 2.73 -4.82 9.04
CA MET A 45 1.86 -5.81 8.41
C MET A 45 2.49 -6.54 7.21
N SER A 46 3.67 -6.11 6.78
CA SER A 46 4.33 -6.63 5.57
C SER A 46 5.75 -7.14 5.81
N LYS A 47 6.32 -6.87 7.00
CA LYS A 47 7.70 -7.26 7.35
C LYS A 47 7.95 -8.77 7.28
N ASP A 48 6.95 -9.58 7.65
CA ASP A 48 7.12 -11.03 7.71
C ASP A 48 7.15 -11.62 6.30
N PHE A 49 6.38 -11.09 5.35
CA PHE A 49 6.46 -11.45 3.93
C PHE A 49 7.82 -11.08 3.32
N TYR A 50 8.34 -9.90 3.65
CA TYR A 50 9.67 -9.47 3.21
C TYR A 50 10.77 -10.44 3.69
N ARG A 51 10.71 -10.84 4.97
CA ARG A 51 11.65 -11.79 5.57
C ARG A 51 11.48 -13.20 5.01
N GLU A 52 10.24 -13.64 4.81
CA GLU A 52 9.91 -14.95 4.24
C GLU A 52 10.45 -15.11 2.82
N LEU A 53 10.46 -14.04 2.03
CA LEU A 53 11.05 -14.00 0.69
C LEU A 53 12.58 -13.90 0.70
N GLY A 54 13.18 -13.60 1.86
CA GLY A 54 14.63 -13.42 2.00
C GLY A 54 15.17 -12.24 1.20
N LEU A 55 14.38 -11.17 1.08
CA LEU A 55 14.77 -9.97 0.33
C LEU A 55 15.78 -9.13 1.13
N ASP A 56 16.66 -8.45 0.39
CA ASP A 56 17.62 -7.46 0.87
C ASP A 56 17.51 -6.11 0.14
N THR A 57 16.43 -5.94 -0.60
CA THR A 57 16.11 -4.77 -1.41
C THR A 57 15.30 -3.74 -0.62
N PRO A 58 15.24 -2.47 -1.03
CA PRO A 58 14.28 -1.53 -0.46
C PRO A 58 12.85 -2.01 -0.59
N MET A 59 12.00 -1.53 0.32
CA MET A 59 10.57 -1.81 0.36
C MET A 59 9.78 -0.50 0.35
N ILE A 60 8.62 -0.53 -0.30
CA ILE A 60 7.69 0.60 -0.37
C ILE A 60 6.42 0.24 0.39
N ASN A 61 6.08 1.04 1.41
CA ASN A 61 4.88 0.93 2.22
C ASN A 61 3.99 2.18 2.10
N PHE A 62 2.74 2.08 2.58
CA PHE A 62 1.76 3.18 2.60
C PHE A 62 1.61 3.82 1.21
N ASN A 63 1.46 2.99 0.17
CA ASN A 63 1.31 3.45 -1.21
C ASN A 63 2.38 4.45 -1.67
N GLY A 64 3.61 4.35 -1.11
CA GLY A 64 4.72 5.22 -1.48
C GLY A 64 5.13 6.25 -0.43
N SER A 65 4.37 6.41 0.66
CA SER A 65 4.75 7.36 1.73
C SER A 65 6.00 6.95 2.50
N LEU A 66 6.35 5.66 2.49
CA LEU A 66 7.57 5.15 3.11
C LEU A 66 8.35 4.27 2.13
N THR A 67 9.55 4.72 1.75
CA THR A 67 10.55 3.95 1.01
C THR A 67 11.74 3.76 1.93
N HIS A 68 12.05 2.51 2.28
CA HIS A 68 13.09 2.20 3.26
C HIS A 68 13.77 0.86 2.97
N LEU A 69 14.92 0.64 3.58
CA LEU A 69 15.55 -0.69 3.65
C LEU A 69 15.14 -1.34 4.97
N PRO A 70 14.34 -2.42 4.96
CA PRO A 70 13.86 -3.05 6.18
C PRO A 70 14.98 -3.46 7.15
N ASP A 71 14.76 -3.20 8.45
CA ASP A 71 15.65 -3.58 9.55
C ASP A 71 17.08 -2.98 9.50
N GLN A 72 17.29 -1.99 8.63
CA GLN A 72 18.58 -1.33 8.43
C GLN A 72 18.45 0.19 8.45
N VAL A 73 19.53 0.88 8.82
CA VAL A 73 19.66 2.34 8.58
C VAL A 73 20.09 2.52 7.13
N TRP A 74 19.38 3.36 6.41
CA TRP A 74 19.63 3.58 4.99
C TRP A 74 19.57 5.09 4.68
N ASP A 75 20.63 5.64 4.16
CA ASP A 75 20.77 7.09 3.90
C ASP A 75 19.76 7.63 2.87
N PHE A 76 19.20 6.74 2.06
CA PHE A 76 18.18 7.06 1.06
C PHE A 76 16.75 6.76 1.55
N GLU A 77 16.55 6.53 2.85
CA GLU A 77 15.19 6.36 3.37
C GLU A 77 14.38 7.63 3.11
N LYS A 78 13.18 7.45 2.54
CA LYS A 78 12.23 8.53 2.30
C LYS A 78 10.94 8.23 3.03
N CYS A 79 10.62 9.05 4.02
CA CYS A 79 9.41 8.96 4.82
C CYS A 79 8.63 10.25 4.64
N LEU A 80 7.49 10.17 3.98
CA LEU A 80 6.55 11.25 3.78
C LEU A 80 5.38 11.09 4.74
N THR A 81 4.84 12.20 5.22
CA THR A 81 3.80 12.22 6.25
C THR A 81 2.71 13.21 5.92
N VAL A 82 1.52 12.96 6.41
CA VAL A 82 0.39 13.88 6.41
C VAL A 82 0.50 14.76 7.64
N ASP A 83 0.45 16.09 7.49
CA ASP A 83 0.45 17.00 8.63
C ASP A 83 -0.67 16.59 9.62
N LYS A 84 -0.32 16.35 10.86
CA LYS A 84 -1.22 15.88 11.92
C LYS A 84 -2.42 16.80 12.15
N LYS A 85 -2.34 18.08 11.75
CA LYS A 85 -3.48 18.99 11.81
C LYS A 85 -4.69 18.45 11.05
N TYR A 86 -4.48 17.74 9.94
CA TYR A 86 -5.58 17.14 9.17
C TYR A 86 -6.21 15.96 9.91
N LEU A 87 -5.39 15.13 10.59
CA LEU A 87 -5.94 14.07 11.46
C LEU A 87 -6.79 14.67 12.59
N LEU A 88 -6.28 15.70 13.26
CA LEU A 88 -6.99 16.37 14.35
C LEU A 88 -8.28 17.04 13.85
N ASP A 89 -8.24 17.72 12.70
CA ASP A 89 -9.41 18.34 12.08
C ASP A 89 -10.47 17.29 11.68
N MET A 90 -10.08 16.20 11.06
CA MET A 90 -10.99 15.11 10.70
C MET A 90 -11.65 14.51 11.94
N VAL A 91 -10.91 14.33 13.04
CA VAL A 91 -11.47 13.83 14.31
C VAL A 91 -12.49 14.82 14.88
N GLN A 92 -12.23 16.13 14.85
CA GLN A 92 -13.18 17.14 15.29
C GLN A 92 -14.45 17.17 14.44
N ARG A 93 -14.34 16.82 13.16
CA ARG A 93 -15.42 16.81 12.18
C ARG A 93 -15.98 15.41 11.90
N SER A 94 -15.74 14.46 12.82
CA SER A 94 -16.13 13.05 12.62
C SER A 94 -17.60 12.85 12.26
N GLU A 95 -18.50 13.62 12.85
CA GLU A 95 -19.94 13.57 12.53
C GLU A 95 -20.25 14.12 11.12
N ASP A 96 -19.60 15.23 10.71
CA ASP A 96 -19.80 15.85 9.39
C ASP A 96 -19.41 14.89 8.26
N ILE A 97 -18.32 14.14 8.45
CA ILE A 97 -17.80 13.14 7.50
C ILE A 97 -18.36 11.74 7.76
N GLN A 98 -19.33 11.63 8.66
CA GLN A 98 -20.00 10.37 9.04
C GLN A 98 -19.02 9.25 9.38
N ALA A 99 -17.96 9.55 10.12
CA ALA A 99 -16.93 8.59 10.45
C ALA A 99 -17.40 7.55 11.48
N ASP A 100 -17.16 6.28 11.19
CA ASP A 100 -17.23 5.18 12.16
C ASP A 100 -15.97 5.14 13.00
N PHE A 101 -14.82 5.24 12.33
CA PHE A 101 -13.53 5.47 12.96
C PHE A 101 -12.64 6.36 12.09
N ILE A 102 -11.67 6.99 12.73
CA ILE A 102 -10.53 7.67 12.09
C ILE A 102 -9.27 7.15 12.77
N ALA A 103 -8.27 6.75 11.95
CA ALA A 103 -7.01 6.25 12.47
C ALA A 103 -5.83 6.97 11.83
N GLY A 104 -4.89 7.38 12.66
CA GLY A 104 -3.56 7.83 12.21
C GLY A 104 -2.61 6.65 12.18
N GLU A 105 -2.10 6.34 11.00
CA GLU A 105 -1.18 5.23 10.75
C GLU A 105 0.27 5.69 10.74
N TYR A 106 1.11 5.01 11.52
CA TYR A 106 2.53 5.27 11.64
C TYR A 106 3.33 4.00 11.28
N ARG A 107 4.58 4.14 11.00
CA ARG A 107 5.47 3.02 10.61
C ARG A 107 5.33 1.79 11.52
N LYS A 108 5.24 1.99 12.86
CA LYS A 108 5.26 0.90 13.85
C LYS A 108 4.00 0.80 14.69
N LYS A 109 3.11 1.77 14.63
CA LYS A 109 1.91 1.86 15.46
C LYS A 109 0.79 2.59 14.72
N PHE A 110 -0.38 2.60 15.32
CA PHE A 110 -1.53 3.40 14.89
C PHE A 110 -2.24 3.95 16.13
N TYR A 111 -3.12 4.92 15.93
CA TYR A 111 -4.10 5.37 16.90
C TYR A 111 -5.45 5.44 16.22
N ILE A 112 -6.51 4.92 16.85
CA ILE A 112 -7.85 4.83 16.31
C ILE A 112 -8.87 5.46 17.26
N THR A 113 -9.80 6.26 16.75
CA THR A 113 -10.79 6.98 17.56
C THR A 113 -11.84 6.08 18.20
N ASN A 114 -12.18 4.98 17.56
CA ASN A 114 -13.21 4.06 18.00
C ASN A 114 -12.72 2.60 17.85
N PRO A 115 -11.95 2.06 18.83
CA PRO A 115 -11.42 0.70 18.80
C PRO A 115 -12.48 -0.34 19.21
N ASN A 116 -13.71 -0.21 18.71
CA ASN A 116 -14.78 -1.19 18.91
C ASN A 116 -14.75 -2.22 17.78
N GLU A 117 -14.53 -3.49 18.11
CA GLU A 117 -14.41 -4.59 17.15
C GLU A 117 -15.70 -4.87 16.34
N GLU A 118 -16.85 -4.40 16.82
CA GLU A 118 -18.11 -4.43 16.06
C GLU A 118 -18.13 -3.42 14.91
N ILE A 119 -17.26 -2.39 14.99
CA ILE A 119 -17.19 -1.28 14.04
C ILE A 119 -15.93 -1.37 13.20
N ALA A 120 -14.79 -1.57 13.86
CA ALA A 120 -13.47 -1.62 13.22
C ALA A 120 -12.88 -3.02 13.38
N ASN A 121 -12.61 -3.72 12.27
CA ASN A 121 -11.95 -5.00 12.33
C ASN A 121 -10.46 -4.82 12.70
N PRO A 122 -9.98 -5.36 13.85
CA PRO A 122 -8.58 -5.23 14.27
C PRO A 122 -7.57 -5.73 13.22
N LYS A 123 -7.96 -6.72 12.40
CA LYS A 123 -7.09 -7.26 11.33
C LYS A 123 -6.76 -6.23 10.26
N LEU A 124 -7.58 -5.19 10.07
CA LEU A 124 -7.24 -4.06 9.19
C LEU A 124 -5.99 -3.32 9.66
N PHE A 125 -5.69 -3.42 10.95
CA PHE A 125 -4.53 -2.81 11.60
C PHE A 125 -3.40 -3.80 11.90
N GLY A 126 -3.57 -5.08 11.49
CA GLY A 126 -2.59 -6.13 11.72
C GLY A 126 -2.46 -6.57 13.17
N VAL A 127 -3.55 -6.45 13.95
CA VAL A 127 -3.63 -6.90 15.35
C VAL A 127 -4.79 -7.88 15.53
N GLU A 128 -4.71 -8.75 16.55
CA GLU A 128 -5.78 -9.70 16.85
C GLU A 128 -6.93 -9.03 17.63
N ALA A 129 -6.60 -8.04 18.48
CA ALA A 129 -7.54 -7.24 19.24
C ALA A 129 -6.93 -5.86 19.52
N PHE A 130 -7.77 -4.84 19.65
CA PHE A 130 -7.33 -3.50 20.04
C PHE A 130 -6.89 -3.48 21.51
N GLN A 131 -5.84 -2.70 21.79
CA GLN A 131 -5.32 -2.48 23.14
C GLN A 131 -5.65 -1.04 23.60
N PRO A 132 -5.64 -0.76 24.91
CA PRO A 132 -5.89 0.60 25.40
C PRO A 132 -4.94 1.67 24.83
N GLU A 133 -3.72 1.31 24.50
CA GLU A 133 -2.72 2.20 23.87
C GLU A 133 -3.00 2.53 22.40
N ASP A 134 -3.87 1.77 21.72
CA ASP A 134 -4.29 2.03 20.35
C ASP A 134 -5.36 3.13 20.29
N GLN A 135 -6.01 3.41 21.43
CA GLN A 135 -7.04 4.44 21.52
C GLN A 135 -6.46 5.81 21.18
N PHE A 136 -7.07 6.48 20.22
CA PHE A 136 -6.71 7.86 19.88
C PHE A 136 -6.90 8.81 21.06
N GLN A 137 -5.86 9.57 21.35
CA GLN A 137 -5.88 10.71 22.27
C GLN A 137 -5.09 11.84 21.60
N PRO A 138 -5.63 13.06 21.51
CA PRO A 138 -4.95 14.17 20.82
C PRO A 138 -3.52 14.42 21.32
N GLU A 139 -3.27 14.21 22.61
CA GLU A 139 -1.98 14.41 23.29
C GLU A 139 -0.92 13.39 22.83
N LEU A 140 -1.34 12.21 22.39
CA LEU A 140 -0.45 11.16 21.87
C LEU A 140 -0.01 11.43 20.43
N VAL A 141 -0.70 12.32 19.69
CA VAL A 141 -0.39 12.68 18.31
C VAL A 141 0.74 13.70 18.29
N THR A 142 1.94 13.26 18.65
CA THR A 142 3.15 14.12 18.69
C THR A 142 3.86 14.21 17.34
N LYS A 143 3.58 13.31 16.41
CA LYS A 143 4.19 13.22 15.08
C LYS A 143 3.13 13.16 13.99
N ASP A 144 3.52 13.51 12.79
CA ASP A 144 2.72 13.39 11.59
C ASP A 144 2.56 11.91 11.20
N PRO A 145 1.36 11.40 10.88
CA PRO A 145 1.14 10.04 10.41
C PRO A 145 1.61 9.84 8.96
N ASN A 146 1.92 8.60 8.58
CA ASN A 146 2.23 8.24 7.19
C ASN A 146 0.98 8.26 6.31
N CYS A 147 -0.17 7.85 6.87
CA CYS A 147 -1.48 8.03 6.27
C CYS A 147 -2.55 8.15 7.35
N ILE A 148 -3.75 8.59 6.94
CA ILE A 148 -4.95 8.59 7.78
C ILE A 148 -5.95 7.65 7.13
N LEU A 149 -6.49 6.71 7.90
CA LEU A 149 -7.60 5.85 7.48
C LEU A 149 -8.89 6.37 8.09
N LEU A 150 -9.95 6.37 7.29
CA LEU A 150 -11.30 6.76 7.69
C LEU A 150 -12.28 5.69 7.21
N GLN A 151 -13.01 5.04 8.11
CA GLN A 151 -14.22 4.29 7.76
C GLN A 151 -15.43 5.18 7.92
N THR A 152 -16.33 5.17 6.94
CA THR A 152 -17.49 6.07 6.92
C THR A 152 -18.80 5.32 6.74
N ARG A 153 -19.89 5.87 7.32
CA ARG A 153 -21.27 5.45 7.09
C ARG A 153 -21.90 6.11 5.86
N ALA A 154 -21.18 7.00 5.17
CA ALA A 154 -21.69 7.65 3.98
C ALA A 154 -22.09 6.62 2.93
N SER A 155 -23.25 6.82 2.31
CA SER A 155 -23.80 5.91 1.30
C SER A 155 -22.97 5.89 0.02
N ASP A 156 -22.20 6.94 -0.26
CA ASP A 156 -21.31 7.10 -1.39
C ASP A 156 -19.93 7.58 -0.92
N LYS A 157 -19.01 6.62 -0.75
CA LYS A 157 -17.63 6.91 -0.34
C LYS A 157 -16.86 7.72 -1.40
N TYR A 158 -17.20 7.59 -2.68
CA TYR A 158 -16.53 8.31 -3.76
C TYR A 158 -16.90 9.79 -3.77
N ALA A 159 -18.21 10.10 -3.58
CA ALA A 159 -18.65 11.46 -3.41
C ALA A 159 -18.01 12.12 -2.18
N LEU A 160 -17.98 11.41 -1.05
CA LEU A 160 -17.31 11.91 0.17
C LEU A 160 -15.82 12.18 -0.06
N ALA A 161 -15.09 11.26 -0.69
CA ALA A 161 -13.68 11.46 -0.99
C ALA A 161 -13.43 12.68 -1.87
N LYS A 162 -14.29 12.90 -2.87
CA LYS A 162 -14.24 14.09 -3.74
C LYS A 162 -14.46 15.39 -2.96
N ASP A 163 -15.50 15.42 -2.09
CA ASP A 163 -15.83 16.59 -1.29
C ASP A 163 -14.73 16.90 -0.27
N MET A 164 -14.17 15.88 0.39
CA MET A 164 -13.05 16.05 1.31
C MET A 164 -11.78 16.55 0.59
N ASN A 165 -11.45 16.03 -0.61
CA ASN A 165 -10.34 16.57 -1.40
C ASN A 165 -10.53 18.05 -1.72
N ALA A 166 -11.74 18.46 -2.10
CA ALA A 166 -12.06 19.87 -2.36
C ALA A 166 -11.99 20.70 -1.08
N PHE A 167 -12.53 20.20 0.03
CA PHE A 167 -12.51 20.89 1.33
C PHE A 167 -11.07 21.17 1.80
N TYR A 168 -10.18 20.18 1.72
CA TYR A 168 -8.76 20.35 2.06
C TYR A 168 -7.95 20.96 0.92
N GLN A 169 -8.59 21.57 -0.08
CA GLN A 169 -7.97 22.30 -1.18
C GLN A 169 -6.90 21.46 -1.91
N HIS A 170 -7.13 20.17 -2.02
CA HIS A 170 -6.19 19.22 -2.61
C HIS A 170 -4.78 19.26 -1.98
N GLN A 171 -4.68 19.53 -0.68
CA GLN A 171 -3.41 19.42 0.07
C GLN A 171 -3.08 17.97 0.45
N LEU A 172 -4.07 17.09 0.36
CA LEU A 172 -3.98 15.66 0.54
C LEU A 172 -4.40 14.95 -0.74
N SER A 173 -4.01 13.69 -0.87
CA SER A 173 -4.65 12.74 -1.78
C SER A 173 -5.57 11.85 -0.97
N ILE A 174 -6.89 11.98 -1.16
CA ILE A 174 -7.90 11.20 -0.45
C ILE A 174 -8.55 10.25 -1.45
N ASN A 175 -8.27 8.97 -1.30
CA ASN A 175 -8.71 7.90 -2.18
C ASN A 175 -9.58 6.89 -1.42
N THR A 176 -10.42 6.16 -2.13
CA THR A 176 -11.22 5.07 -1.56
C THR A 176 -10.46 3.75 -1.69
N TRP A 177 -10.63 2.86 -0.72
CA TRP A 177 -10.23 1.47 -0.93
C TRP A 177 -11.19 0.78 -1.92
N GLY A 178 -10.65 -0.15 -2.68
CA GLY A 178 -11.46 -1.06 -3.50
C GLY A 178 -12.35 -1.98 -2.64
N GLY A 179 -13.25 -2.70 -3.32
CA GLY A 179 -14.13 -3.66 -2.67
C GLY A 179 -15.23 -3.04 -1.79
N PRO A 180 -15.83 -3.85 -0.90
CA PRO A 180 -17.08 -3.49 -0.19
C PRO A 180 -16.87 -2.58 1.04
N LEU A 181 -15.63 -2.39 1.49
CA LEU A 181 -15.37 -1.58 2.66
C LEU A 181 -15.49 -0.08 2.34
N ASN A 182 -16.18 0.66 3.20
CA ASN A 182 -16.32 2.10 3.07
C ASN A 182 -15.12 2.82 3.73
N ILE A 183 -13.92 2.53 3.23
CA ILE A 183 -12.69 3.11 3.76
C ILE A 183 -12.12 4.13 2.77
N LEU A 184 -11.73 5.28 3.31
CA LEU A 184 -10.93 6.29 2.65
C LEU A 184 -9.51 6.27 3.25
N GLU A 185 -8.53 6.47 2.39
CA GLU A 185 -7.13 6.63 2.76
C GLU A 185 -6.64 8.01 2.35
N CYS A 186 -6.10 8.74 3.32
CA CYS A 186 -5.54 10.07 3.10
C CYS A 186 -4.01 9.98 3.17
N THR A 187 -3.37 10.29 2.07
CA THR A 187 -1.90 10.28 1.92
C THR A 187 -1.38 11.69 1.59
N PRO A 188 -0.07 11.94 1.69
CA PRO A 188 0.53 13.18 1.22
C PRO A 188 0.22 13.39 -0.27
N LYS A 189 -0.04 14.64 -0.66
CA LYS A 189 -0.42 14.98 -2.04
C LYS A 189 0.57 14.45 -3.07
N GLY A 190 0.05 13.77 -4.09
CA GLY A 190 0.83 13.28 -5.22
C GLY A 190 1.72 12.07 -4.91
N VAL A 191 1.61 11.52 -3.69
CA VAL A 191 2.32 10.31 -3.31
C VAL A 191 1.49 9.10 -3.71
N ASN A 192 2.10 8.21 -4.49
CA ASN A 192 1.58 6.92 -4.93
C ASN A 192 2.73 5.94 -5.17
N LYS A 193 2.43 4.70 -5.53
CA LYS A 193 3.43 3.64 -5.77
C LYS A 193 4.44 4.04 -6.85
N ALA A 194 3.99 4.69 -7.94
CA ALA A 194 4.87 5.15 -9.03
C ALA A 194 5.85 6.24 -8.56
N PHE A 195 5.40 7.17 -7.73
CA PHE A 195 6.25 8.21 -7.15
C PHE A 195 7.44 7.62 -6.37
N ALA A 196 7.17 6.60 -5.56
CA ALA A 196 8.23 5.93 -4.79
C ALA A 196 9.17 5.10 -5.67
N LEU A 197 8.64 4.44 -6.71
CA LEU A 197 9.45 3.70 -7.68
C LEU A 197 10.32 4.62 -8.53
N ASP A 198 9.81 5.77 -8.96
CA ASP A 198 10.62 6.79 -9.66
C ASP A 198 11.77 7.27 -8.77
N TYR A 199 11.51 7.49 -7.49
CA TYR A 199 12.57 7.81 -6.53
C TYR A 199 13.62 6.69 -6.44
N LEU A 200 13.20 5.42 -6.29
CA LEU A 200 14.12 4.28 -6.25
C LEU A 200 14.94 4.14 -7.53
N LEU A 201 14.32 4.27 -8.70
CA LEU A 201 15.03 4.21 -9.97
C LEU A 201 16.14 5.26 -10.06
N LYS A 202 15.85 6.50 -9.63
CA LYS A 202 16.82 7.60 -9.63
C LYS A 202 18.02 7.32 -8.72
N ILE A 203 17.80 6.88 -7.49
CA ILE A 203 18.91 6.60 -6.56
C ILE A 203 19.72 5.36 -6.96
N MET A 204 19.10 4.42 -7.67
CA MET A 204 19.75 3.20 -8.20
C MET A 204 20.36 3.40 -9.59
N ASN A 205 20.26 4.62 -10.15
CA ASN A 205 20.71 4.96 -11.50
C ASN A 205 20.17 3.99 -12.57
N ARG A 206 18.85 3.72 -12.52
CA ARG A 206 18.14 2.86 -13.46
C ARG A 206 17.09 3.63 -14.26
N ASP A 207 16.81 3.16 -15.46
CA ASP A 207 15.76 3.70 -16.32
C ASP A 207 14.43 3.00 -16.01
N LYS A 208 13.30 3.72 -16.17
CA LYS A 208 11.96 3.15 -15.98
C LYS A 208 11.66 1.98 -16.95
N LYS A 209 12.31 1.96 -18.12
CA LYS A 209 12.19 0.84 -19.08
C LYS A 209 12.71 -0.49 -18.51
N ASP A 210 13.57 -0.44 -17.47
CA ASP A 210 14.10 -1.61 -16.78
C ASP A 210 13.23 -2.04 -15.60
N LEU A 211 12.07 -1.38 -15.40
CA LEU A 211 11.09 -1.69 -14.37
C LEU A 211 9.97 -2.55 -14.93
N ILE A 212 9.73 -3.69 -14.30
CA ILE A 212 8.53 -4.52 -14.47
C ILE A 212 7.69 -4.35 -13.22
N ALA A 213 6.36 -4.19 -13.37
CA ALA A 213 5.45 -4.04 -12.25
C ALA A 213 4.26 -4.99 -12.35
N PHE A 214 3.80 -5.50 -11.19
CA PHE A 214 2.63 -6.35 -11.06
C PHE A 214 1.66 -5.75 -10.05
N GLY A 215 0.36 -5.74 -10.41
CA GLY A 215 -0.69 -5.18 -9.55
C GLY A 215 -2.07 -5.68 -9.96
N ASP A 216 -3.07 -5.43 -9.10
CA ASP A 216 -4.45 -5.89 -9.34
C ASP A 216 -5.52 -4.86 -8.99
N GLU A 217 -5.23 -3.80 -8.21
CA GLU A 217 -6.24 -2.86 -7.76
C GLU A 217 -5.89 -1.40 -8.18
N HIS A 218 -6.86 -0.50 -8.03
CA HIS A 218 -6.74 0.88 -8.52
C HIS A 218 -5.54 1.66 -7.96
N ASN A 219 -5.04 1.33 -6.75
CA ASN A 219 -3.82 1.93 -6.20
C ASN A 219 -2.53 1.51 -6.93
N ASP A 220 -2.64 0.56 -7.88
CA ASP A 220 -1.55 0.13 -8.78
C ASP A 220 -1.56 0.88 -10.12
N THR A 221 -2.58 1.67 -10.39
CA THR A 221 -2.81 2.33 -11.68
C THR A 221 -1.57 3.10 -12.16
N GLU A 222 -1.06 4.01 -11.32
CA GLU A 222 0.11 4.81 -11.69
C GLU A 222 1.38 3.95 -11.76
N MET A 223 1.49 2.91 -10.93
CA MET A 223 2.63 2.01 -10.95
C MET A 223 2.72 1.23 -12.26
N LEU A 224 1.61 0.64 -12.72
CA LEU A 224 1.58 -0.11 -13.96
C LEU A 224 1.80 0.79 -15.18
N ALA A 225 1.14 1.96 -15.21
CA ALA A 225 1.31 2.94 -16.29
C ALA A 225 2.72 3.54 -16.35
N PHE A 226 3.42 3.63 -15.21
CA PHE A 226 4.76 4.20 -15.13
C PHE A 226 5.85 3.21 -15.55
N ALA A 227 5.67 1.92 -15.26
CA ALA A 227 6.67 0.88 -15.49
C ALA A 227 7.05 0.77 -16.99
N GLY A 228 8.22 0.23 -17.28
CA GLY A 228 8.61 -0.16 -18.64
C GLY A 228 7.76 -1.32 -19.16
N LYS A 229 7.26 -2.17 -18.25
CA LYS A 229 6.26 -3.21 -18.53
C LYS A 229 5.38 -3.40 -17.30
N GLY A 230 4.11 -3.03 -17.42
CA GLY A 230 3.09 -3.20 -16.39
C GLY A 230 2.22 -4.42 -16.66
N TYR A 231 2.10 -5.31 -15.68
CA TYR A 231 1.28 -6.51 -15.74
C TYR A 231 0.11 -6.41 -14.76
N ALA A 232 -1.11 -6.46 -15.27
CA ALA A 232 -2.30 -6.65 -14.44
C ALA A 232 -2.53 -8.14 -14.19
N MET A 233 -2.90 -8.50 -12.95
CA MET A 233 -3.27 -9.88 -12.62
C MET A 233 -4.57 -10.28 -13.33
N LYS A 234 -4.83 -11.60 -13.50
CA LYS A 234 -6.11 -12.07 -14.05
C LYS A 234 -7.32 -11.67 -13.19
N ASN A 235 -7.12 -11.63 -11.88
CA ASN A 235 -8.12 -11.19 -10.91
C ASN A 235 -8.17 -9.67 -10.74
N ALA A 236 -7.42 -8.89 -11.54
CA ALA A 236 -7.38 -7.46 -11.41
C ALA A 236 -8.74 -6.79 -11.63
N ASN A 237 -8.93 -5.67 -10.95
CA ASN A 237 -10.05 -4.78 -11.17
C ASN A 237 -10.09 -4.37 -12.64
N PRO A 238 -11.22 -4.51 -13.34
CA PRO A 238 -11.34 -4.14 -14.76
C PRO A 238 -10.94 -2.69 -15.07
N GLU A 239 -11.11 -1.78 -14.12
CA GLU A 239 -10.72 -0.38 -14.27
C GLU A 239 -9.20 -0.16 -14.32
N LEU A 240 -8.42 -1.14 -13.83
CA LEU A 240 -6.95 -1.13 -13.91
C LEU A 240 -6.43 -1.50 -15.30
N LEU A 241 -7.15 -2.34 -16.04
CA LEU A 241 -6.67 -2.94 -17.30
C LEU A 241 -6.19 -1.92 -18.35
N PRO A 242 -6.82 -0.74 -18.52
CA PRO A 242 -6.34 0.28 -19.48
C PRO A 242 -4.94 0.84 -19.17
N TYR A 243 -4.44 0.64 -17.97
CA TYR A 243 -3.16 1.17 -17.49
C TYR A 243 -2.03 0.13 -17.48
N ALA A 244 -2.36 -1.15 -17.73
CA ALA A 244 -1.38 -2.21 -17.88
C ALA A 244 -1.04 -2.44 -19.36
N ASP A 245 0.21 -2.83 -19.62
CA ASP A 245 0.61 -3.27 -20.98
C ASP A 245 0.04 -4.65 -21.31
N GLU A 246 -0.21 -5.47 -20.28
CA GLU A 246 -0.68 -6.83 -20.45
C GLU A 246 -1.43 -7.32 -19.20
N GLN A 247 -2.51 -8.07 -19.40
CA GLN A 247 -3.13 -8.85 -18.36
C GLN A 247 -2.60 -10.29 -18.40
N ILE A 248 -1.98 -10.76 -17.32
CA ILE A 248 -1.54 -12.14 -17.23
C ILE A 248 -2.74 -13.10 -17.11
N SER A 249 -2.58 -14.34 -17.60
CA SER A 249 -3.66 -15.34 -17.67
C SER A 249 -3.96 -16.05 -16.34
N LEU A 250 -3.20 -15.75 -15.29
CA LEU A 250 -3.24 -16.43 -13.99
C LEU A 250 -3.59 -15.46 -12.86
N THR A 251 -4.32 -15.98 -11.87
CA THR A 251 -4.64 -15.23 -10.65
C THR A 251 -3.51 -15.30 -9.63
N ASN A 252 -3.63 -14.53 -8.56
CA ASN A 252 -2.77 -14.63 -7.38
C ASN A 252 -2.80 -16.04 -6.74
N ASP A 253 -3.98 -16.69 -6.69
CA ASP A 253 -4.12 -18.07 -6.19
C ASP A 253 -3.47 -19.13 -7.07
N GLN A 254 -3.10 -18.75 -8.30
CA GLN A 254 -2.44 -19.61 -9.27
C GLN A 254 -0.94 -19.31 -9.42
N ASP A 255 -0.35 -18.58 -8.48
CA ASP A 255 1.05 -18.12 -8.53
C ASP A 255 1.37 -17.28 -9.79
N GLY A 256 0.44 -16.43 -10.22
CA GLY A 256 0.52 -15.72 -11.50
C GLY A 256 1.81 -14.92 -11.65
N VAL A 257 2.21 -14.15 -10.60
CA VAL A 257 3.47 -13.40 -10.62
C VAL A 257 4.67 -14.34 -10.80
N ALA A 258 4.76 -15.40 -10.00
CA ALA A 258 5.90 -16.30 -10.01
C ALA A 258 6.04 -17.05 -11.34
N LYS A 259 4.94 -17.52 -11.93
CA LYS A 259 4.96 -18.20 -13.24
C LYS A 259 5.37 -17.25 -14.35
N THR A 260 4.86 -16.02 -14.34
CA THR A 260 5.29 -14.99 -15.30
C THR A 260 6.79 -14.68 -15.15
N LEU A 261 7.28 -14.53 -13.93
CA LEU A 261 8.72 -14.32 -13.69
C LEU A 261 9.57 -15.51 -14.10
N GLN A 262 9.07 -16.74 -13.94
CA GLN A 262 9.73 -17.95 -14.42
C GLN A 262 9.88 -17.93 -15.94
N ASP A 263 8.82 -17.60 -16.66
CA ASP A 263 8.83 -17.55 -18.13
C ASP A 263 9.75 -16.44 -18.67
N LEU A 264 9.86 -15.31 -17.94
CA LEU A 264 10.69 -14.18 -18.35
C LEU A 264 12.18 -14.36 -18.06
N PHE A 265 12.55 -15.06 -16.98
CA PHE A 265 13.90 -15.00 -16.43
C PHE A 265 14.55 -16.35 -16.11
N LEU A 266 13.81 -17.45 -16.06
CA LEU A 266 14.36 -18.76 -15.66
C LEU A 266 14.35 -19.79 -16.75
#